data_817d7fe7eefc8328d19aca6a11d80fd1
#
_entry.id   817d7fe7eefc8328d19aca6a11d80fd1
#
_cell.length_a   1.000
_cell.length_b   1.000
_cell.length_c   1.000
_cell.angle_alpha   90.00
_cell.angle_beta   90.00
_cell.angle_gamma   90.00
#
_symmetry.space_group_name_H-M   'P 1'
#
loop_
_entity.id
_entity.type
_entity.pdbx_description
1 polymer ?
#
loop_
_entity_poly.entity_id
_entity_poly.type
_entity_poly.pdbx_seq_one_letter_code
_entity_poly.pdbx_strand_id
1 'polypeptide(L)'
;GLIHHCFAQKEIQDRYYTFLIDIYATKNLQDMVYRMGQGIVNRLKPRGQSAIDGFLRFVTSLRTGISFDGQGNASWNIGVGDIKSPNFTLEEIFNYLKSADKKCIVAIDEFQAIADYPEQNIEELMRTYVQDCRNTVFVFSGSQKSMMSEMFSSPARPFYQSVSLMFLKPV
;
A
#
# COMPACT_ATOMS: atom_id res chain seq x y z
N GLY A 1 -8.99 7.38 14.30
CA GLY A 1 -7.70 8.08 14.32
C GLY A 1 -7.67 9.26 13.35
N LEU A 2 -6.60 10.07 13.42
CA LEU A 2 -6.45 11.30 12.61
C LEU A 2 -6.55 11.04 11.10
N ILE A 3 -5.87 10.03 10.61
CA ILE A 3 -5.88 9.68 9.17
C ILE A 3 -7.30 9.36 8.70
N HIS A 4 -8.06 8.57 9.46
CA HIS A 4 -9.47 8.31 9.15
C HIS A 4 -10.30 9.59 9.08
N HIS A 5 -10.09 10.51 10.02
CA HIS A 5 -10.79 11.78 10.02
C HIS A 5 -10.46 12.63 8.80
N CYS A 6 -9.17 12.71 8.43
CA CYS A 6 -8.72 13.41 7.21
C CYS A 6 -9.33 12.79 5.95
N PHE A 7 -9.32 11.47 5.84
CA PHE A 7 -9.85 10.75 4.68
C PHE A 7 -11.39 10.87 4.54
N ALA A 8 -12.10 11.15 5.64
CA ALA A 8 -13.54 11.39 5.62
C ALA A 8 -13.92 12.80 5.13
N GLN A 9 -12.96 13.72 4.99
CA GLN A 9 -13.24 15.07 4.50
C GLN A 9 -13.67 15.04 3.03
N LYS A 10 -14.75 15.75 2.71
CA LYS A 10 -15.32 15.79 1.37
C LYS A 10 -14.32 16.24 0.31
N GLU A 11 -13.53 17.26 0.61
CA GLU A 11 -12.49 17.78 -0.31
C GLU A 11 -11.46 16.71 -0.70
N ILE A 12 -11.10 15.84 0.25
CA ILE A 12 -10.17 14.75 0.00
C ILE A 12 -10.84 13.68 -0.86
N GLN A 13 -12.06 13.27 -0.51
CA GLN A 13 -12.79 12.22 -1.23
C GLN A 13 -13.14 12.62 -2.68
N ASP A 14 -13.43 13.89 -2.92
CA ASP A 14 -13.75 14.39 -4.26
C ASP A 14 -12.52 14.37 -5.19
N ARG A 15 -11.31 14.52 -4.64
CA ARG A 15 -10.07 14.71 -5.41
C ARG A 15 -9.17 13.49 -5.46
N TYR A 16 -9.30 12.58 -4.47
CA TYR A 16 -8.37 11.46 -4.29
C TYR A 16 -9.10 10.15 -4.03
N TYR A 17 -8.51 9.06 -4.49
CA TYR A 17 -8.76 7.76 -3.89
C TYR A 17 -7.89 7.63 -2.64
N THR A 18 -8.47 7.21 -1.52
CA THR A 18 -7.78 7.09 -0.25
C THR A 18 -7.77 5.65 0.23
N PHE A 19 -6.61 5.21 0.70
CA PHE A 19 -6.41 3.85 1.21
C PHE A 19 -5.70 3.93 2.55
N LEU A 20 -6.23 3.26 3.57
CA LEU A 20 -5.57 3.07 4.85
C LEU A 20 -5.29 1.58 5.02
N ILE A 21 -4.02 1.23 5.11
CA ILE A 21 -3.53 -0.15 5.15
C ILE A 21 -2.75 -0.31 6.45
N ASP A 22 -3.25 -1.14 7.35
CA ASP A 22 -2.57 -1.48 8.61
C ASP A 22 -1.76 -2.77 8.41
N ILE A 23 -0.44 -2.66 8.64
CA ILE A 23 0.48 -3.79 8.53
C ILE A 23 1.02 -4.27 9.88
N TYR A 24 0.39 -3.89 10.99
CA TYR A 24 0.81 -4.27 12.34
C TYR A 24 1.02 -5.77 12.51
N ALA A 25 0.08 -6.57 12.04
CA ALA A 25 0.11 -8.03 12.22
C ALA A 25 0.95 -8.78 11.17
N THR A 26 1.60 -8.06 10.25
CA THR A 26 2.40 -8.69 9.19
C THR A 26 3.79 -9.07 9.70
N LYS A 27 4.33 -10.19 9.21
CA LYS A 27 5.61 -10.74 9.65
C LYS A 27 6.62 -10.88 8.50
N ASN A 28 6.19 -10.69 7.28
CA ASN A 28 6.99 -10.86 6.07
C ASN A 28 6.36 -10.11 4.89
N LEU A 29 7.07 -10.10 3.77
CA LEU A 29 6.62 -9.44 2.55
C LEU A 29 5.29 -10.01 2.02
N GLN A 30 5.09 -11.32 2.11
CA GLN A 30 3.85 -11.97 1.66
C GLN A 30 2.62 -11.46 2.42
N ASP A 31 2.72 -11.33 3.74
CA ASP A 31 1.65 -10.78 4.57
C ASP A 31 1.35 -9.32 4.20
N MET A 32 2.41 -8.50 4.02
CA MET A 32 2.26 -7.10 3.65
C MET A 32 1.57 -6.96 2.28
N VAL A 33 2.02 -7.71 1.30
CA VAL A 33 1.46 -7.71 -0.07
C VAL A 33 -0.01 -8.11 -0.04
N TYR A 34 -0.38 -9.09 0.76
CA TYR A 34 -1.77 -9.50 0.96
C TYR A 34 -2.62 -8.35 1.53
N ARG A 35 -2.13 -7.66 2.57
CA ARG A 35 -2.83 -6.52 3.17
C ARG A 35 -2.98 -5.35 2.20
N MET A 36 -1.92 -5.01 1.49
CA MET A 36 -1.95 -3.96 0.47
C MET A 36 -2.92 -4.31 -0.65
N GLY A 37 -2.86 -5.52 -1.16
CA GLY A 37 -3.74 -6.00 -2.21
C GLY A 37 -5.22 -5.91 -1.83
N GLN A 38 -5.59 -6.42 -0.65
CA GLN A 38 -6.96 -6.31 -0.14
C GLN A 38 -7.42 -4.84 -0.04
N GLY A 39 -6.60 -3.99 0.57
CA GLY A 39 -6.95 -2.60 0.81
C GLY A 39 -7.18 -1.83 -0.48
N ILE A 40 -6.36 -2.08 -1.50
CA ILE A 40 -6.42 -1.36 -2.77
C ILE A 40 -7.54 -1.89 -3.66
N VAL A 41 -7.63 -3.21 -3.87
CA VAL A 41 -8.65 -3.79 -4.76
C VAL A 41 -10.08 -3.55 -4.26
N ASN A 42 -10.29 -3.57 -2.96
CA ASN A 42 -11.61 -3.30 -2.40
C ASN A 42 -12.12 -1.87 -2.64
N ARG A 43 -11.21 -0.93 -2.86
CA ARG A 43 -11.54 0.49 -3.01
C ARG A 43 -11.32 1.06 -4.41
N LEU A 44 -10.29 0.61 -5.10
CA LEU A 44 -9.96 1.08 -6.44
C LEU A 44 -10.62 0.17 -7.49
N LYS A 45 -11.66 0.67 -8.12
CA LYS A 45 -12.30 -0.01 -9.24
C LYS A 45 -11.61 0.39 -10.55
N PRO A 46 -11.36 -0.56 -11.47
CA PRO A 46 -10.73 -0.21 -12.74
C PRO A 46 -11.67 0.64 -13.59
N ARG A 47 -11.16 1.75 -14.10
CA ARG A 47 -11.86 2.63 -15.03
C ARG A 47 -10.97 2.91 -16.23
N GLY A 48 -11.47 2.58 -17.41
CA GLY A 48 -10.70 2.66 -18.66
C GLY A 48 -9.82 1.43 -18.91
N GLN A 49 -9.40 1.26 -20.16
CA GLN A 49 -8.70 0.05 -20.61
C GLN A 49 -7.39 -0.20 -19.87
N SER A 50 -6.58 0.84 -19.68
CA SER A 50 -5.28 0.72 -18.97
C SER A 50 -5.45 0.25 -17.52
N ALA A 51 -6.48 0.73 -16.82
CA ALA A 51 -6.77 0.31 -15.45
C ALA A 51 -7.30 -1.13 -15.39
N ILE A 52 -8.11 -1.54 -16.38
CA ILE A 52 -8.58 -2.92 -16.51
C ILE A 52 -7.39 -3.86 -16.74
N ASP A 53 -6.49 -3.51 -17.63
CA ASP A 53 -5.29 -4.32 -17.91
C ASP A 53 -4.38 -4.42 -16.68
N GLY A 54 -4.19 -3.34 -15.95
CA GLY A 54 -3.45 -3.32 -14.69
C GLY A 54 -4.10 -4.20 -13.62
N PHE A 55 -5.42 -4.11 -13.47
CA PHE A 55 -6.19 -4.95 -12.56
C PHE A 55 -6.08 -6.43 -12.91
N LEU A 56 -6.22 -6.79 -14.18
CA LEU A 56 -6.09 -8.18 -14.63
C LEU A 56 -4.69 -8.73 -14.38
N ARG A 57 -3.63 -7.96 -14.62
CA ARG A 57 -2.26 -8.37 -14.30
C ARG A 57 -2.07 -8.61 -12.81
N PHE A 58 -2.59 -7.71 -11.97
CA PHE A 58 -2.55 -7.86 -10.52
C PHE A 58 -3.28 -9.14 -10.08
N VAL A 59 -4.50 -9.35 -10.54
CA VAL A 59 -5.31 -10.55 -10.23
C VAL A 59 -4.59 -11.83 -10.68
N THR A 60 -4.02 -11.83 -11.88
CA THR A 60 -3.27 -12.96 -12.41
C THR A 60 -2.03 -13.28 -11.56
N SER A 61 -1.38 -12.25 -10.98
CA SER A 61 -0.23 -12.44 -10.10
C SER A 61 -0.55 -13.20 -8.81
N LEU A 62 -1.80 -13.17 -8.39
CA LEU A 62 -2.30 -13.89 -7.21
C LEU A 62 -2.54 -15.40 -7.47
N ARG A 63 -2.59 -15.83 -8.72
CA ARG A 63 -2.80 -17.22 -9.19
C ARG A 63 -4.08 -17.93 -8.72
N THR A 64 -4.90 -17.32 -7.94
CA THR A 64 -6.14 -17.91 -7.44
C THR A 64 -7.32 -16.99 -7.63
N GLY A 65 -8.47 -17.59 -7.93
CA GLY A 65 -9.65 -16.88 -8.38
C GLY A 65 -10.13 -15.79 -7.41
N ILE A 66 -10.05 -14.57 -7.85
CA ILE A 66 -10.96 -13.55 -7.35
C ILE A 66 -12.31 -13.89 -7.93
N SER A 67 -13.30 -14.15 -7.10
CA SER A 67 -14.68 -14.24 -7.53
C SER A 67 -15.29 -12.83 -7.55
N PHE A 68 -16.10 -12.58 -8.55
CA PHE A 68 -16.88 -11.35 -8.64
C PHE A 68 -18.34 -11.69 -8.37
N ASP A 69 -19.01 -10.86 -7.59
CA ASP A 69 -20.46 -10.93 -7.45
C ASP A 69 -21.16 -10.44 -8.73
N GLY A 70 -22.47 -10.63 -8.80
CA GLY A 70 -23.26 -10.19 -9.97
C GLY A 70 -23.28 -8.68 -10.20
N GLN A 71 -22.67 -7.89 -9.31
CA GLN A 71 -22.53 -6.45 -9.39
C GLN A 71 -21.08 -6.01 -9.74
N GLY A 72 -20.18 -6.97 -9.96
CA GLY A 72 -18.79 -6.72 -10.30
C GLY A 72 -17.90 -6.38 -9.12
N ASN A 73 -18.33 -6.65 -7.88
CA ASN A 73 -17.49 -6.47 -6.70
C ASN A 73 -16.58 -7.69 -6.54
N ALA A 74 -15.29 -7.44 -6.30
CA ALA A 74 -14.32 -8.50 -6.05
C ALA A 74 -14.53 -9.10 -4.66
N SER A 75 -14.63 -10.43 -4.59
CA SER A 75 -14.59 -11.18 -3.35
C SER A 75 -13.22 -11.86 -3.23
N TRP A 76 -12.52 -11.58 -2.14
CA TRP A 76 -11.22 -12.16 -1.83
C TRP A 76 -11.40 -13.49 -1.12
N ASN A 77 -11.39 -14.57 -1.89
CA ASN A 77 -11.40 -15.94 -1.35
C ASN A 77 -9.99 -16.55 -1.28
N ILE A 78 -8.95 -15.68 -1.35
CA ILE A 78 -7.56 -16.11 -1.30
C ILE A 78 -6.99 -15.90 0.11
N GLY A 79 -6.19 -16.87 0.56
CA GLY A 79 -5.39 -16.75 1.76
C GLY A 79 -4.00 -16.17 1.47
N VAL A 80 -3.28 -15.79 2.52
CA VAL A 80 -1.91 -15.30 2.43
C VAL A 80 -0.99 -16.30 1.70
N GLY A 81 -1.15 -17.59 1.96
CA GLY A 81 -0.35 -18.66 1.36
C GLY A 81 -0.53 -18.85 -0.15
N ASP A 82 -1.55 -18.23 -0.74
CA ASP A 82 -1.81 -18.32 -2.18
C ASP A 82 -0.91 -17.40 -3.01
N ILE A 83 -0.31 -16.39 -2.39
CA ILE A 83 0.65 -15.47 -3.04
C ILE A 83 2.00 -16.20 -3.19
N LYS A 84 2.32 -16.64 -4.41
CA LYS A 84 3.52 -17.43 -4.67
C LYS A 84 4.76 -16.59 -5.00
N SER A 85 4.57 -15.38 -5.49
CA SER A 85 5.65 -14.45 -5.84
C SER A 85 5.35 -13.05 -5.29
N PRO A 86 5.64 -12.80 -4.00
CA PRO A 86 5.28 -11.52 -3.35
C PRO A 86 5.92 -10.30 -4.04
N ASN A 87 7.16 -10.40 -4.51
CA ASN A 87 7.82 -9.30 -5.22
C ASN A 87 7.07 -8.91 -6.51
N PHE A 88 6.67 -9.90 -7.29
CA PHE A 88 5.92 -9.68 -8.52
C PHE A 88 4.53 -9.10 -8.23
N THR A 89 3.84 -9.63 -7.22
CA THR A 89 2.52 -9.13 -6.82
C THR A 89 2.60 -7.70 -6.29
N LEU A 90 3.64 -7.35 -5.53
CA LEU A 90 3.90 -5.99 -5.07
C LEU A 90 4.07 -5.03 -6.25
N GLU A 91 4.86 -5.39 -7.25
CA GLU A 91 5.05 -4.61 -8.48
C GLU A 91 3.71 -4.36 -9.19
N GLU A 92 2.88 -5.39 -9.33
CA GLU A 92 1.56 -5.27 -9.97
C GLU A 92 0.57 -4.41 -9.16
N ILE A 93 0.66 -4.41 -7.83
CA ILE A 93 -0.11 -3.48 -6.98
C ILE A 93 0.25 -2.03 -7.31
N PHE A 94 1.54 -1.70 -7.39
CA PHE A 94 1.98 -0.34 -7.73
C PHE A 94 1.62 0.04 -9.17
N ASN A 95 1.72 -0.89 -10.11
CA ASN A 95 1.29 -0.66 -11.49
C ASN A 95 -0.21 -0.37 -11.55
N TYR A 96 -1.02 -1.06 -10.76
CA TYR A 96 -2.46 -0.81 -10.68
C TYR A 96 -2.76 0.57 -10.08
N LEU A 97 -2.07 0.99 -9.01
CA LEU A 97 -2.17 2.35 -8.47
C LEU A 97 -1.83 3.41 -9.52
N LYS A 98 -0.76 3.20 -10.29
CA LYS A 98 -0.38 4.13 -11.37
C LYS A 98 -1.43 4.26 -12.47
N SER A 99 -2.28 3.26 -12.66
CA SER A 99 -3.36 3.26 -13.66
C SER A 99 -4.64 3.98 -13.21
N ALA A 100 -4.71 4.44 -11.96
CA ALA A 100 -5.90 5.11 -11.44
C ALA A 100 -6.22 6.41 -12.19
N ASP A 101 -7.51 6.68 -12.37
CA ASP A 101 -8.01 7.87 -13.07
C ASP A 101 -8.02 9.14 -12.21
N LYS A 102 -7.79 9.02 -10.92
CA LYS A 102 -7.56 10.12 -9.97
C LYS A 102 -6.25 9.90 -9.22
N LYS A 103 -5.72 10.96 -8.63
CA LYS A 103 -4.61 10.85 -7.69
C LYS A 103 -5.02 10.01 -6.48
N CYS A 104 -4.07 9.29 -5.92
CA CYS A 104 -4.27 8.43 -4.76
C CYS A 104 -3.55 8.97 -3.53
N ILE A 105 -4.07 8.66 -2.35
CA ILE A 105 -3.36 8.79 -1.07
C ILE A 105 -3.38 7.41 -0.42
N VAL A 106 -2.20 6.85 -0.22
CA VAL A 106 -2.01 5.55 0.45
C VAL A 106 -1.35 5.81 1.79
N ALA A 107 -2.07 5.55 2.87
CA ALA A 107 -1.51 5.56 4.22
C ALA A 107 -1.21 4.12 4.65
N ILE A 108 0.03 3.87 5.03
CA ILE A 108 0.46 2.58 5.58
C ILE A 108 0.75 2.79 7.06
N ASP A 109 -0.10 2.21 7.89
CA ASP A 109 -0.01 2.30 9.34
C ASP A 109 0.88 1.18 9.91
N GLU A 110 1.59 1.50 10.99
CA GLU A 110 2.60 0.65 11.64
C GLU A 110 3.74 0.25 10.69
N PHE A 111 4.16 1.20 9.85
CA PHE A 111 5.14 0.98 8.78
C PHE A 111 6.48 0.42 9.26
N GLN A 112 6.88 0.69 10.52
CA GLN A 112 8.09 0.13 11.08
C GLN A 112 8.12 -1.42 11.11
N ALA A 113 6.95 -2.07 10.96
CA ALA A 113 6.90 -3.54 10.91
C ALA A 113 7.79 -4.14 9.80
N ILE A 114 8.00 -3.42 8.69
CA ILE A 114 8.87 -3.92 7.60
C ILE A 114 10.33 -4.10 8.01
N ALA A 115 10.79 -3.39 9.05
CA ALA A 115 12.17 -3.52 9.54
C ALA A 115 12.48 -4.89 10.13
N ASP A 116 11.46 -5.61 10.59
CA ASP A 116 11.57 -6.93 11.21
C ASP A 116 11.32 -8.09 10.23
N TYR A 117 11.09 -7.80 8.94
CA TYR A 117 10.85 -8.85 7.96
C TYR A 117 12.12 -9.64 7.66
N PRO A 118 11.99 -10.97 7.43
CA PRO A 118 13.13 -11.81 7.11
C PRO A 118 13.73 -11.56 5.73
N GLU A 119 12.95 -10.98 4.80
CA GLU A 119 13.43 -10.67 3.48
C GLU A 119 14.39 -9.49 3.51
N GLN A 120 15.46 -9.58 2.73
CA GLN A 120 16.43 -8.51 2.60
C GLN A 120 15.93 -7.41 1.65
N ASN A 121 16.40 -6.20 1.86
CA ASN A 121 16.18 -5.06 0.96
C ASN A 121 14.71 -4.64 0.77
N ILE A 122 13.86 -4.89 1.76
CA ILE A 122 12.43 -4.50 1.68
C ILE A 122 12.27 -2.98 1.69
N GLU A 123 13.07 -2.27 2.49
CA GLU A 123 13.01 -0.81 2.53
C GLU A 123 13.44 -0.19 1.20
N GLU A 124 14.51 -0.69 0.58
CA GLU A 124 14.96 -0.25 -0.74
C GLU A 124 13.91 -0.51 -1.81
N LEU A 125 13.31 -1.68 -1.77
CA LEU A 125 12.26 -2.08 -2.71
C LEU A 125 11.04 -1.16 -2.59
N MET A 126 10.55 -0.95 -1.38
CA MET A 126 9.42 -0.07 -1.11
C MET A 126 9.72 1.38 -1.52
N ARG A 127 10.90 1.89 -1.18
CA ARG A 127 11.31 3.23 -1.60
C ARG A 127 11.30 3.39 -3.12
N THR A 128 11.80 2.40 -3.84
CA THR A 128 11.84 2.42 -5.31
C THR A 128 10.44 2.54 -5.89
N TYR A 129 9.51 1.70 -5.45
CA TYR A 129 8.13 1.75 -5.92
C TYR A 129 7.40 3.03 -5.53
N VAL A 130 7.60 3.50 -4.30
CA VAL A 130 6.99 4.74 -3.80
C VAL A 130 7.44 5.93 -4.65
N GLN A 131 8.72 6.04 -4.94
CA GLN A 131 9.27 7.14 -5.76
C GLN A 131 8.80 7.10 -7.20
N ASP A 132 8.59 5.93 -7.76
CA ASP A 132 8.12 5.76 -9.15
C ASP A 132 6.61 6.02 -9.29
N CYS A 133 5.84 5.91 -8.21
CA CYS A 133 4.38 6.07 -8.20
C CYS A 133 3.96 7.53 -8.04
N ARG A 134 4.14 8.33 -9.09
CA ARG A 134 4.03 9.80 -9.05
C ARG A 134 2.61 10.35 -8.91
N ASN A 135 1.60 9.55 -9.17
CA ASN A 135 0.19 9.92 -8.99
C ASN A 135 -0.33 9.65 -7.57
N THR A 136 0.53 9.18 -6.67
CA THR A 136 0.16 8.76 -5.32
C THR A 136 1.00 9.50 -4.28
N VAL A 137 0.33 10.02 -3.26
CA VAL A 137 0.95 10.48 -2.02
C VAL A 137 0.96 9.34 -1.02
N PHE A 138 2.13 9.03 -0.49
CA PHE A 138 2.29 8.02 0.56
C PHE A 138 2.42 8.68 1.93
N VAL A 139 1.69 8.15 2.90
CA VAL A 139 1.75 8.54 4.31
C VAL A 139 2.17 7.32 5.11
N PHE A 140 3.28 7.40 5.79
CA PHE A 140 3.76 6.35 6.68
C PHE A 140 3.51 6.77 8.11
N SER A 141 2.76 5.96 8.85
CA SER A 141 2.52 6.17 10.27
C SER A 141 2.99 4.98 11.08
N GLY A 142 3.31 5.23 12.35
CA GLY A 142 3.76 4.18 13.26
C GLY A 142 3.77 4.65 14.70
N SER A 143 3.55 3.71 15.61
CA SER A 143 3.53 3.97 17.05
C SER A 143 4.93 3.95 17.67
N GLN A 144 5.89 3.29 17.05
CA GLN A 144 7.28 3.19 17.54
C GLN A 144 8.12 4.36 17.03
N LYS A 145 8.05 5.48 17.75
CA LYS A 145 8.66 6.75 17.35
C LYS A 145 10.16 6.66 17.06
N SER A 146 10.91 5.90 17.86
CA SER A 146 12.35 5.73 17.65
C SER A 146 12.67 4.99 16.36
N MET A 147 11.95 3.90 16.06
CA MET A 147 12.14 3.14 14.83
C MET A 147 11.74 3.95 13.60
N MET A 148 10.60 4.64 13.66
CA MET A 148 10.16 5.53 12.58
C MET A 148 11.20 6.64 12.33
N SER A 149 11.70 7.28 13.38
CA SER A 149 12.75 8.29 13.24
C SER A 149 14.04 7.72 12.63
N GLU A 150 14.45 6.54 13.04
CA GLU A 150 15.63 5.87 12.46
C GLU A 150 15.44 5.58 10.97
N MET A 151 14.31 4.99 10.58
CA MET A 151 14.03 4.62 9.19
C MET A 151 14.08 5.82 8.23
N PHE A 152 13.64 7.00 8.66
CA PHE A 152 13.50 8.17 7.80
C PHE A 152 14.57 9.24 8.01
N SER A 153 15.30 9.24 9.11
CA SER A 153 16.29 10.24 9.45
C SER A 153 17.73 9.74 9.49
N SER A 154 17.96 8.42 9.50
CA SER A 154 19.30 7.85 9.49
C SER A 154 19.90 7.80 8.09
N PRO A 155 21.12 8.36 7.87
CA PRO A 155 21.79 8.26 6.58
C PRO A 155 22.05 6.85 6.08
N ALA A 156 22.05 5.87 6.97
CA ALA A 156 22.25 4.45 6.63
C ALA A 156 21.00 3.74 6.13
N ARG A 157 19.84 4.41 6.15
CA ARG A 157 18.55 3.80 5.80
C ARG A 157 18.06 4.27 4.42
N PRO A 158 17.37 3.40 3.67
CA PRO A 158 16.92 3.70 2.30
C PRO A 158 15.99 4.91 2.19
N PHE A 159 15.11 5.13 3.17
CA PHE A 159 14.17 6.25 3.18
C PHE A 159 14.76 7.57 3.68
N TYR A 160 16.06 7.63 3.94
CA TYR A 160 16.71 8.87 4.38
C TYR A 160 16.38 10.04 3.47
N GLN A 161 15.92 11.15 4.05
CA GLN A 161 15.50 12.37 3.35
C GLN A 161 14.44 12.17 2.24
N SER A 162 13.69 11.08 2.27
CA SER A 162 12.64 10.80 1.27
C SER A 162 11.26 11.30 1.68
N VAL A 163 11.08 11.76 2.91
CA VAL A 163 9.79 12.17 3.48
C VAL A 163 9.89 13.46 4.28
N SER A 164 8.76 14.10 4.50
CA SER A 164 8.60 15.15 5.51
C SER A 164 8.09 14.52 6.81
N LEU A 165 8.80 14.75 7.91
CA LEU A 165 8.46 14.19 9.22
C LEU A 165 7.46 15.09 9.94
N MET A 166 6.43 14.49 10.53
CA MET A 166 5.46 15.14 11.39
C MET A 166 5.34 14.37 12.71
N PHE A 167 5.60 15.04 13.82
CA PHE A 167 5.43 14.45 15.15
C PHE A 167 4.11 14.92 15.75
N LEU A 168 3.20 13.99 15.98
CA LEU A 168 1.94 14.27 16.66
C LEU A 168 2.15 14.19 18.17
N LYS A 169 1.61 15.16 18.88
CA LYS A 169 1.55 15.13 20.35
C LYS A 169 0.41 14.20 20.77
N PRO A 170 0.55 13.48 21.88
CA PRO A 170 -0.59 12.79 22.48
C PRO A 170 -1.73 13.77 22.73
N VAL A 171 -2.93 13.35 22.40
CA VAL A 171 -4.16 14.10 22.67
C VAL A 171 -4.57 13.87 24.13
#